data_5de1d4766f8dc4cff22712fcdba06dd3
#
_entry.id   5de1d4766f8dc4cff22712fcdba06dd3
#
_cell.length_a   1.000
_cell.length_b   1.000
_cell.length_c   1.000
_cell.angle_alpha   90.00
_cell.angle_beta   90.00
_cell.angle_gamma   90.00
#
_symmetry.space_group_name_H-M   'P 1'
#
loop_
_entity.id
_entity.type
_entity.pdbx_description
1 polymer ?
#
loop_
_entity_poly.entity_id
_entity_poly.type
_entity_poly.pdbx_seq_one_letter_code
_entity_poly.pdbx_strand_id
1 'polypeptide(L)'
;FFHNVNALIASGTGPYFYLPKLESHLEARLWNDVFNTAQDELGIPRGTIKATVLIETILAAFEMDEILYELKEHSVGLNCGRWDYIFSFIKKFRNHSNFILPDRSEVTMDRSFLRSYVNLLVQTCHKRCAHAMGGMAAQIPIKDDPIANEKALGKVQDDKEREAKAGHDGTWIAHPGLAPIAMDAFNLVMPESNQLHNLRDGVNVTRDDLLSVPSGSITESGIRTNIRIGIQY
;
A
#
# COMPACT_ATOMS: atom_id res chain seq x y z
N PHE A 1 20.60 -9.73 -5.49
CA PHE A 1 19.96 -10.56 -6.53
C PHE A 1 20.95 -11.61 -7.05
N PHE A 2 22.05 -11.21 -7.67
CA PHE A 2 23.05 -12.06 -8.34
C PHE A 2 23.45 -13.32 -7.53
N HIS A 3 23.81 -13.18 -6.26
CA HIS A 3 24.28 -14.29 -5.42
C HIS A 3 23.17 -15.23 -4.93
N ASN A 4 21.91 -14.79 -4.93
CA ASN A 4 20.83 -15.51 -4.23
C ASN A 4 19.75 -16.08 -5.14
N VAL A 5 19.62 -15.58 -6.37
CA VAL A 5 18.47 -15.91 -7.23
C VAL A 5 18.37 -17.40 -7.53
N ASN A 6 19.47 -18.05 -7.86
CA ASN A 6 19.47 -19.50 -8.17
C ASN A 6 19.11 -20.34 -6.94
N ALA A 7 19.57 -19.95 -5.75
CA ALA A 7 19.19 -20.62 -4.50
C ALA A 7 17.71 -20.44 -4.17
N LEU A 8 17.15 -19.25 -4.41
CA LEU A 8 15.72 -18.98 -4.24
C LEU A 8 14.87 -19.85 -5.18
N ILE A 9 15.22 -19.89 -6.46
CA ILE A 9 14.52 -20.72 -7.45
C ILE A 9 14.61 -22.21 -7.08
N ALA A 10 15.80 -22.68 -6.71
CA ALA A 10 16.01 -24.08 -6.32
C ALA A 10 15.24 -24.48 -5.05
N SER A 11 14.94 -23.53 -4.17
CA SER A 11 14.11 -23.77 -2.97
C SER A 11 12.60 -23.67 -3.22
N GLY A 12 12.17 -23.50 -4.48
CA GLY A 12 10.76 -23.43 -4.86
C GLY A 12 10.11 -22.07 -4.56
N THR A 13 10.90 -21.02 -4.31
CA THR A 13 10.45 -19.65 -4.18
C THR A 13 11.03 -18.79 -5.31
N GLY A 14 10.96 -17.47 -5.22
CA GLY A 14 11.45 -16.58 -6.27
C GLY A 14 11.98 -15.25 -5.71
N PRO A 15 12.59 -14.45 -6.60
CA PRO A 15 13.01 -13.10 -6.26
C PRO A 15 11.82 -12.15 -6.28
N TYR A 16 11.33 -11.79 -5.11
CA TYR A 16 10.22 -10.86 -4.91
C TYR A 16 10.73 -9.51 -4.45
N PHE A 17 10.32 -8.45 -5.14
CA PHE A 17 10.71 -7.08 -4.84
C PHE A 17 9.51 -6.24 -4.41
N TYR A 18 9.78 -5.26 -3.56
CA TYR A 18 8.91 -4.14 -3.30
C TYR A 18 9.56 -2.86 -3.78
N LEU A 19 8.87 -2.09 -4.64
CA LEU A 19 9.39 -0.88 -5.24
C LEU A 19 8.77 0.34 -4.54
N PRO A 20 9.57 1.03 -3.69
CA PRO A 20 9.08 2.16 -2.92
C PRO A 20 9.20 3.48 -3.69
N LYS A 21 8.39 4.46 -3.28
CA LYS A 21 8.58 5.89 -3.59
C LYS A 21 8.53 6.27 -5.06
N LEU A 22 7.98 5.44 -5.93
CA LEU A 22 7.79 5.83 -7.33
C LEU A 22 6.86 7.05 -7.43
N GLU A 23 7.22 7.99 -8.25
CA GLU A 23 6.43 9.17 -8.58
C GLU A 23 5.89 9.16 -10.03
N SER A 24 6.41 8.26 -10.89
CA SER A 24 6.04 8.18 -12.31
C SER A 24 6.15 6.75 -12.85
N HIS A 25 5.34 6.45 -13.87
CA HIS A 25 5.48 5.22 -14.66
C HIS A 25 6.84 5.10 -15.36
N LEU A 26 7.54 6.21 -15.61
CA LEU A 26 8.90 6.17 -16.19
C LEU A 26 9.90 5.53 -15.23
N GLU A 27 9.73 5.71 -13.92
CA GLU A 27 10.54 5.01 -12.92
C GLU A 27 10.19 3.51 -12.89
N ALA A 28 8.93 3.16 -13.09
CA ALA A 28 8.51 1.76 -13.25
C ALA A 28 9.13 1.12 -14.50
N ARG A 29 9.19 1.84 -15.61
CA ARG A 29 9.91 1.43 -16.84
C ARG A 29 11.39 1.19 -16.58
N LEU A 30 12.05 2.09 -15.86
CA LEU A 30 13.45 1.92 -15.49
C LEU A 30 13.66 0.63 -14.67
N TRP A 31 12.77 0.34 -13.72
CA TRP A 31 12.83 -0.92 -12.99
C TRP A 31 12.62 -2.14 -13.88
N ASN A 32 11.69 -2.07 -14.84
CA ASN A 32 11.50 -3.14 -15.82
C ASN A 32 12.77 -3.40 -16.63
N ASP A 33 13.45 -2.35 -17.08
CA ASP A 33 14.71 -2.46 -17.84
C ASP A 33 15.81 -3.07 -16.97
N VAL A 34 15.91 -2.68 -15.71
CA VAL A 34 16.85 -3.28 -14.73
C VAL A 34 16.55 -4.76 -14.52
N PHE A 35 15.28 -5.15 -14.37
CA PHE A 35 14.88 -6.54 -14.19
C PHE A 35 15.18 -7.37 -15.42
N ASN A 36 14.89 -6.88 -16.61
CA ASN A 36 15.18 -7.56 -17.86
C ASN A 36 16.69 -7.76 -18.04
N THR A 37 17.48 -6.70 -17.86
CA THR A 37 18.95 -6.78 -17.95
C THR A 37 19.50 -7.80 -16.94
N ALA A 38 19.06 -7.77 -15.69
CA ALA A 38 19.53 -8.68 -14.65
C ALA A 38 19.17 -10.13 -14.94
N GLN A 39 18.02 -10.40 -15.52
CA GLN A 39 17.59 -11.76 -15.91
C GLN A 39 18.36 -12.25 -17.13
N ASP A 40 18.53 -11.41 -18.14
CA ASP A 40 19.28 -11.74 -19.36
C ASP A 40 20.75 -12.06 -19.05
N GLU A 41 21.43 -11.24 -18.23
CA GLU A 41 22.83 -11.45 -17.84
C GLU A 41 23.05 -12.74 -17.03
N LEU A 42 22.04 -13.19 -16.29
CA LEU A 42 22.11 -14.42 -15.50
C LEU A 42 21.51 -15.65 -16.19
N GLY A 43 21.01 -15.50 -17.41
CA GLY A 43 20.35 -16.57 -18.16
C GLY A 43 19.07 -17.07 -17.49
N ILE A 44 18.37 -16.20 -16.76
CA ILE A 44 17.13 -16.49 -16.05
C ILE A 44 15.96 -16.01 -16.92
N PRO A 45 14.88 -16.79 -17.07
CA PRO A 45 13.73 -16.38 -17.88
C PRO A 45 13.16 -15.04 -17.44
N ARG A 46 12.86 -14.14 -18.39
CA ARG A 46 12.15 -12.90 -18.11
C ARG A 46 10.82 -13.20 -17.43
N GLY A 47 10.41 -12.33 -16.51
CA GLY A 47 9.23 -12.53 -15.67
C GLY A 47 9.45 -13.44 -14.46
N THR A 48 10.65 -13.96 -14.22
CA THR A 48 11.00 -14.67 -12.98
C THR A 48 11.03 -13.72 -11.79
N ILE A 49 11.57 -12.52 -11.97
CA ILE A 49 11.46 -11.44 -10.96
C ILE A 49 10.00 -11.02 -10.85
N LYS A 50 9.51 -10.95 -9.62
CA LYS A 50 8.18 -10.43 -9.31
C LYS A 50 8.29 -9.19 -8.42
N ALA A 51 7.45 -8.20 -8.68
CA ALA A 51 7.48 -6.93 -7.97
C ALA A 51 6.09 -6.44 -7.61
N THR A 52 5.95 -5.92 -6.39
CA THR A 52 4.81 -5.12 -5.95
C THR A 52 5.26 -3.66 -5.86
N VAL A 53 4.50 -2.74 -6.42
CA VAL A 53 4.79 -1.31 -6.30
C VAL A 53 4.00 -0.72 -5.14
N LEU A 54 4.70 -0.02 -4.23
CA LEU A 54 4.02 0.80 -3.24
C LEU A 54 3.53 2.08 -3.91
N ILE A 55 2.22 2.24 -3.99
CA ILE A 55 1.62 3.52 -4.33
C ILE A 55 1.59 4.35 -3.04
N GLU A 56 2.64 5.09 -2.83
CA GLU A 56 2.87 5.85 -1.60
C GLU A 56 3.27 7.31 -1.88
N THR A 57 3.05 7.75 -3.11
CA THR A 57 3.15 9.15 -3.50
C THR A 57 1.89 9.61 -4.20
N ILE A 58 1.53 10.88 -4.01
CA ILE A 58 0.33 11.43 -4.64
C ILE A 58 0.45 11.41 -6.18
N LEU A 59 1.65 11.53 -6.73
CA LEU A 59 1.86 11.50 -8.19
C LEU A 59 1.59 10.10 -8.75
N ALA A 60 2.10 9.05 -8.11
CA ALA A 60 1.89 7.67 -8.55
C ALA A 60 0.40 7.27 -8.55
N ALA A 61 -0.42 7.88 -7.69
CA ALA A 61 -1.86 7.61 -7.66
C ALA A 61 -2.57 8.00 -8.96
N PHE A 62 -2.02 8.91 -9.74
CA PHE A 62 -2.54 9.32 -11.05
C PHE A 62 -2.02 8.47 -12.21
N GLU A 63 -1.02 7.61 -11.98
CA GLU A 63 -0.34 6.82 -13.01
C GLU A 63 -0.35 5.31 -12.70
N MET A 64 -1.30 4.83 -11.88
CA MET A 64 -1.35 3.42 -11.45
C MET A 64 -1.48 2.45 -12.63
N ASP A 65 -2.26 2.81 -13.63
CA ASP A 65 -2.50 2.00 -14.81
C ASP A 65 -1.25 1.88 -15.68
N GLU A 66 -0.57 3.00 -15.88
CA GLU A 66 0.68 3.10 -16.62
C GLU A 66 1.82 2.37 -15.88
N ILE A 67 1.87 2.46 -14.55
CA ILE A 67 2.84 1.73 -13.72
C ILE A 67 2.67 0.21 -13.88
N LEU A 68 1.44 -0.29 -13.83
CA LEU A 68 1.15 -1.71 -14.05
C LEU A 68 1.50 -2.14 -15.48
N TYR A 69 1.25 -1.29 -16.48
CA TYR A 69 1.57 -1.56 -17.86
C TYR A 69 3.08 -1.69 -18.08
N GLU A 70 3.88 -0.76 -17.55
CA GLU A 70 5.34 -0.80 -17.67
C GLU A 70 5.95 -2.06 -17.03
N LEU A 71 5.39 -2.51 -15.93
CA LEU A 71 5.85 -3.70 -15.20
C LEU A 71 5.08 -4.99 -15.52
N LYS A 72 4.30 -5.04 -16.59
CA LYS A 72 3.35 -6.14 -16.88
C LYS A 72 3.93 -7.55 -16.83
N GLU A 73 5.22 -7.73 -17.13
CA GLU A 73 5.89 -9.04 -17.07
C GLU A 73 6.33 -9.43 -15.65
N HIS A 74 6.45 -8.45 -14.76
CA HIS A 74 7.01 -8.59 -13.41
C HIS A 74 6.01 -8.27 -12.31
N SER A 75 4.99 -7.44 -12.57
CA SER A 75 4.06 -6.99 -11.55
C SER A 75 3.23 -8.13 -10.99
N VAL A 76 3.13 -8.18 -9.66
CA VAL A 76 2.13 -8.98 -8.95
C VAL A 76 1.04 -8.12 -8.35
N GLY A 77 1.21 -6.80 -8.30
CA GLY A 77 0.19 -5.88 -7.83
C GLY A 77 0.71 -4.56 -7.31
N LEU A 78 -0.21 -3.79 -6.73
CA LEU A 78 0.06 -2.53 -6.07
C LEU A 78 -0.26 -2.62 -4.58
N ASN A 79 0.49 -1.90 -3.76
CA ASN A 79 0.26 -1.80 -2.32
C ASN A 79 -0.21 -0.39 -1.94
N CYS A 80 -1.23 -0.32 -1.07
CA CYS A 80 -1.76 0.92 -0.51
C CYS A 80 -0.86 1.46 0.60
N GLY A 81 0.10 2.32 0.31
CA GLY A 81 0.85 3.07 1.31
C GLY A 81 -0.04 4.07 2.05
N ARG A 82 0.20 4.29 3.34
CA ARG A 82 -0.56 5.25 4.15
C ARG A 82 0.26 6.46 4.56
N TRP A 83 1.30 6.25 5.35
CA TRP A 83 2.06 7.35 5.95
C TRP A 83 2.83 8.16 4.92
N ASP A 84 3.53 7.48 4.03
CA ASP A 84 4.28 8.12 2.96
C ASP A 84 3.35 8.81 1.95
N TYR A 85 2.17 8.23 1.68
CA TYR A 85 1.16 8.84 0.81
C TYR A 85 0.64 10.17 1.39
N ILE A 86 0.29 10.19 2.68
CA ILE A 86 -0.12 11.41 3.39
C ILE A 86 1.03 12.42 3.41
N PHE A 87 2.25 11.98 3.70
CA PHE A 87 3.42 12.85 3.71
C PHE A 87 3.71 13.44 2.32
N SER A 88 3.61 12.65 1.28
CA SER A 88 3.74 13.12 -0.12
C SER A 88 2.71 14.22 -0.44
N PHE A 89 1.45 14.03 -0.02
CA PHE A 89 0.41 15.05 -0.17
C PHE A 89 0.82 16.36 0.52
N ILE A 90 1.22 16.31 1.78
CA ILE A 90 1.68 17.47 2.55
C ILE A 90 2.88 18.14 1.85
N LYS A 91 3.87 17.34 1.43
CA LYS A 91 5.09 17.85 0.80
C LYS A 91 4.82 18.56 -0.52
N LYS A 92 3.98 17.96 -1.37
CA LYS A 92 3.67 18.53 -2.70
C LYS A 92 2.81 19.80 -2.60
N PHE A 93 1.89 19.85 -1.66
CA PHE A 93 0.94 20.97 -1.50
C PHE A 93 1.30 21.96 -0.39
N ARG A 94 2.48 21.88 0.22
CA ARG A 94 2.90 22.68 1.38
C ARG A 94 2.78 24.21 1.22
N ASN A 95 2.80 24.70 -0.01
CA ASN A 95 2.70 26.13 -0.32
C ASN A 95 1.25 26.59 -0.62
N HIS A 96 0.27 25.70 -0.48
CA HIS A 96 -1.13 25.96 -0.78
C HIS A 96 -1.97 25.84 0.49
N SER A 97 -2.49 26.94 0.99
CA SER A 97 -3.22 26.99 2.27
C SER A 97 -4.52 26.18 2.28
N ASN A 98 -5.13 25.96 1.12
CA ASN A 98 -6.33 25.14 0.97
C ASN A 98 -6.05 23.60 1.03
N PHE A 99 -4.81 23.19 1.16
CA PHE A 99 -4.39 21.79 1.28
C PHE A 99 -3.82 21.44 2.67
N ILE A 100 -4.10 22.26 3.67
CA ILE A 100 -3.70 21.97 5.06
C ILE A 100 -4.57 20.83 5.60
N LEU A 101 -3.94 19.75 6.05
CA LEU A 101 -4.62 18.61 6.65
C LEU A 101 -4.93 18.85 8.14
N PRO A 102 -6.01 18.27 8.67
CA PRO A 102 -6.30 18.26 10.10
C PRO A 102 -5.28 17.41 10.88
N ASP A 103 -5.51 17.29 12.19
CA ASP A 103 -4.69 16.45 13.05
C ASP A 103 -4.52 15.04 12.48
N ARG A 104 -3.31 14.52 12.55
CA ARG A 104 -2.91 13.22 12.02
C ARG A 104 -3.84 12.07 12.42
N SER A 105 -4.42 12.12 13.62
CA SER A 105 -5.36 11.12 14.12
C SER A 105 -6.69 11.10 13.36
N GLU A 106 -7.03 12.19 12.68
CA GLU A 106 -8.26 12.34 11.91
C GLU A 106 -8.08 12.01 10.42
N VAL A 107 -6.83 11.84 9.96
CA VAL A 107 -6.51 11.46 8.57
C VAL A 107 -6.43 9.94 8.46
N THR A 108 -7.58 9.31 8.32
CA THR A 108 -7.75 7.85 8.28
C THR A 108 -8.07 7.33 6.88
N MET A 109 -7.84 6.04 6.61
CA MET A 109 -7.96 5.44 5.27
C MET A 109 -9.39 5.41 4.72
N ASP A 110 -10.39 5.64 5.56
CA ASP A 110 -11.81 5.73 5.22
C ASP A 110 -12.26 7.16 4.86
N ARG A 111 -11.36 8.14 4.91
CA ARG A 111 -11.69 9.55 4.70
C ARG A 111 -11.21 10.11 3.37
N SER A 112 -12.06 10.95 2.75
CA SER A 112 -11.76 11.83 1.60
C SER A 112 -10.80 11.22 0.58
N PHE A 113 -9.69 11.88 0.31
CA PHE A 113 -8.73 11.48 -0.71
C PHE A 113 -8.13 10.09 -0.47
N LEU A 114 -7.95 9.65 0.78
CA LEU A 114 -7.41 8.32 1.09
C LEU A 114 -8.38 7.21 0.69
N ARG A 115 -9.68 7.37 0.96
CA ARG A 115 -10.69 6.40 0.52
C ARG A 115 -10.79 6.34 -1.01
N SER A 116 -10.74 7.48 -1.67
CA SER A 116 -10.78 7.57 -3.13
C SER A 116 -9.55 6.89 -3.75
N TYR A 117 -8.38 7.14 -3.19
CA TYR A 117 -7.13 6.48 -3.56
C TYR A 117 -7.20 4.95 -3.42
N VAL A 118 -7.69 4.44 -2.27
CA VAL A 118 -7.91 3.00 -2.07
C VAL A 118 -8.85 2.42 -3.12
N ASN A 119 -9.99 3.05 -3.35
CA ASN A 119 -10.97 2.59 -4.32
C ASN A 119 -10.39 2.52 -5.74
N LEU A 120 -9.66 3.55 -6.15
CA LEU A 120 -9.00 3.59 -7.46
C LEU A 120 -7.95 2.50 -7.59
N LEU A 121 -7.12 2.29 -6.56
CA LEU A 121 -6.07 1.26 -6.57
C LEU A 121 -6.67 -0.13 -6.74
N VAL A 122 -7.68 -0.50 -5.94
CA VAL A 122 -8.34 -1.81 -6.05
C VAL A 122 -8.96 -2.00 -7.43
N GLN A 123 -9.70 -0.99 -7.93
CA GLN A 123 -10.31 -1.05 -9.26
C GLN A 123 -9.26 -1.23 -10.36
N THR A 124 -8.18 -0.45 -10.32
CA THR A 124 -7.12 -0.50 -11.33
C THR A 124 -6.42 -1.86 -11.32
N CYS A 125 -6.07 -2.38 -10.15
CA CYS A 125 -5.47 -3.70 -10.01
C CYS A 125 -6.35 -4.79 -10.61
N HIS A 126 -7.61 -4.88 -10.19
CA HIS A 126 -8.50 -5.95 -10.63
C HIS A 126 -8.80 -5.89 -12.13
N LYS A 127 -8.96 -4.70 -12.71
CA LYS A 127 -9.09 -4.53 -14.17
C LYS A 127 -7.88 -5.04 -14.96
N ARG A 128 -6.70 -5.08 -14.34
CA ARG A 128 -5.45 -5.54 -14.94
C ARG A 128 -5.03 -6.93 -14.48
N CYS A 129 -5.90 -7.66 -13.77
CA CYS A 129 -5.60 -8.98 -13.20
C CYS A 129 -4.36 -8.95 -12.29
N ALA A 130 -4.15 -7.85 -11.57
CA ALA A 130 -3.10 -7.65 -10.59
C ALA A 130 -3.70 -7.57 -9.19
N HIS A 131 -2.93 -7.96 -8.16
CA HIS A 131 -3.42 -7.96 -6.79
C HIS A 131 -3.37 -6.57 -6.16
N ALA A 132 -4.41 -6.24 -5.39
CA ALA A 132 -4.47 -5.05 -4.56
C ALA A 132 -4.08 -5.42 -3.12
N MET A 133 -2.97 -4.87 -2.63
CA MET A 133 -2.45 -5.15 -1.29
C MET A 133 -2.74 -4.00 -0.33
N GLY A 134 -3.32 -4.34 0.83
CA GLY A 134 -3.55 -3.40 1.91
C GLY A 134 -2.25 -2.93 2.57
N GLY A 135 -2.32 -1.80 3.26
CA GLY A 135 -1.18 -1.21 3.96
C GLY A 135 -0.84 -1.93 5.27
N MET A 136 0.25 -1.53 5.88
CA MET A 136 0.70 -2.07 7.15
C MET A 136 0.03 -1.35 8.32
N ALA A 137 -0.63 -2.09 9.22
CA ALA A 137 -1.01 -1.58 10.53
C ALA A 137 0.26 -1.46 11.41
N ALA A 138 0.45 -0.28 11.99
CA ALA A 138 1.67 0.01 12.77
C ALA A 138 1.67 -0.58 14.19
N GLN A 139 0.56 -1.16 14.63
CA GLN A 139 0.44 -1.81 15.94
C GLN A 139 1.24 -3.12 15.95
N ILE A 140 1.88 -3.39 17.08
CA ILE A 140 2.55 -4.65 17.37
C ILE A 140 2.00 -5.23 18.68
N PRO A 141 2.07 -6.54 18.90
CA PRO A 141 1.66 -7.14 20.17
C PRO A 141 2.42 -6.52 21.37
N ILE A 142 1.69 -6.23 22.46
CA ILE A 142 2.22 -5.64 23.69
C ILE A 142 2.27 -6.74 24.76
N LYS A 143 3.47 -7.07 25.26
CA LYS A 143 3.65 -8.22 26.15
C LYS A 143 3.25 -7.93 27.61
N ASP A 144 3.50 -6.72 28.09
CA ASP A 144 3.44 -6.40 29.52
C ASP A 144 2.17 -5.66 29.95
N ASP A 145 1.23 -5.43 29.01
CA ASP A 145 -0.06 -4.78 29.27
C ASP A 145 -1.17 -5.44 28.46
N PRO A 146 -1.93 -6.39 29.05
CA PRO A 146 -3.00 -7.11 28.36
C PRO A 146 -4.11 -6.20 27.82
N ILE A 147 -4.47 -5.14 28.54
CA ILE A 147 -5.54 -4.20 28.13
C ILE A 147 -5.08 -3.37 26.93
N ALA A 148 -3.88 -2.85 26.98
CA ALA A 148 -3.29 -2.12 25.86
C ALA A 148 -3.09 -3.04 24.64
N ASN A 149 -2.72 -4.31 24.88
CA ASN A 149 -2.58 -5.31 23.82
C ASN A 149 -3.92 -5.61 23.14
N GLU A 150 -4.97 -5.89 23.91
CA GLU A 150 -6.31 -6.13 23.34
C GLU A 150 -6.79 -4.95 22.47
N LYS A 151 -6.60 -3.74 22.96
CA LYS A 151 -6.93 -2.52 22.20
C LYS A 151 -6.09 -2.36 20.92
N ALA A 152 -4.81 -2.73 20.97
CA ALA A 152 -3.94 -2.67 19.80
C ALA A 152 -4.36 -3.72 18.75
N LEU A 153 -4.60 -4.96 19.19
CA LEU A 153 -5.05 -6.05 18.31
C LEU A 153 -6.44 -5.79 17.70
N GLY A 154 -7.37 -5.24 18.48
CA GLY A 154 -8.68 -4.83 17.97
C GLY A 154 -8.57 -3.81 16.83
N LYS A 155 -7.68 -2.83 16.94
CA LYS A 155 -7.42 -1.87 15.85
C LYS A 155 -6.84 -2.52 14.60
N VAL A 156 -5.99 -3.54 14.76
CA VAL A 156 -5.47 -4.31 13.63
C VAL A 156 -6.60 -5.07 12.95
N GLN A 157 -7.46 -5.72 13.72
CA GLN A 157 -8.61 -6.44 13.20
C GLN A 157 -9.53 -5.51 12.39
N ASP A 158 -9.95 -4.39 12.97
CA ASP A 158 -10.80 -3.38 12.30
C ASP A 158 -10.18 -2.90 10.97
N ASP A 159 -8.85 -2.66 10.98
CA ASP A 159 -8.13 -2.22 9.79
C ASP A 159 -8.13 -3.31 8.70
N LYS A 160 -7.86 -4.56 9.06
CA LYS A 160 -7.82 -5.69 8.10
C LYS A 160 -9.21 -6.06 7.58
N GLU A 161 -10.24 -6.01 8.41
CA GLU A 161 -11.62 -6.16 7.96
C GLU A 161 -12.03 -5.06 6.97
N ARG A 162 -11.66 -3.81 7.23
CA ARG A 162 -11.90 -2.70 6.31
C ARG A 162 -11.20 -2.93 4.97
N GLU A 163 -9.94 -3.38 4.98
CA GLU A 163 -9.18 -3.68 3.77
C GLU A 163 -9.82 -4.82 2.96
N ALA A 164 -10.15 -5.94 3.60
CA ALA A 164 -10.80 -7.07 2.96
C ALA A 164 -12.15 -6.67 2.32
N LYS A 165 -12.99 -5.92 3.06
CA LYS A 165 -14.27 -5.38 2.56
C LYS A 165 -14.11 -4.36 1.43
N ALA A 166 -13.00 -3.63 1.41
CA ALA A 166 -12.67 -2.70 0.32
C ALA A 166 -12.24 -3.42 -0.97
N GLY A 167 -11.93 -4.72 -0.91
CA GLY A 167 -11.59 -5.54 -2.06
C GLY A 167 -10.09 -5.85 -2.20
N HIS A 168 -9.28 -5.63 -1.15
CA HIS A 168 -7.87 -6.03 -1.20
C HIS A 168 -7.72 -7.55 -1.20
N ASP A 169 -6.72 -8.06 -1.91
CA ASP A 169 -6.41 -9.49 -2.04
C ASP A 169 -5.46 -10.00 -0.95
N GLY A 170 -4.93 -9.09 -0.16
CA GLY A 170 -4.02 -9.38 0.93
C GLY A 170 -3.56 -8.12 1.62
N THR A 171 -2.65 -8.24 2.59
CA THR A 171 -2.19 -7.11 3.38
C THR A 171 -0.79 -7.33 3.92
N TRP A 172 -0.22 -6.25 4.47
CA TRP A 172 1.00 -6.29 5.25
C TRP A 172 0.72 -6.26 6.75
N ILE A 173 1.61 -6.91 7.50
CA ILE A 173 1.62 -6.91 8.96
C ILE A 173 3.00 -6.49 9.48
N ALA A 174 3.03 -5.75 10.58
CA ALA A 174 4.26 -5.28 11.20
C ALA A 174 4.96 -6.34 12.07
N HIS A 175 4.27 -7.43 12.43
CA HIS A 175 4.79 -8.47 13.31
C HIS A 175 4.15 -9.82 12.98
N PRO A 176 4.92 -10.94 12.97
CA PRO A 176 4.38 -12.27 12.64
C PRO A 176 3.19 -12.70 13.51
N GLY A 177 3.16 -12.27 14.78
CA GLY A 177 2.04 -12.55 15.69
C GLY A 177 0.70 -11.93 15.29
N LEU A 178 0.68 -11.06 14.28
CA LEU A 178 -0.56 -10.48 13.71
C LEU A 178 -1.12 -11.29 12.55
N ALA A 179 -0.40 -12.31 12.07
CA ALA A 179 -0.82 -13.11 10.92
C ALA A 179 -2.17 -13.79 11.15
N PRO A 180 -2.47 -14.43 12.30
CA PRO A 180 -3.78 -15.03 12.54
C PRO A 180 -4.92 -14.02 12.42
N ILE A 181 -4.79 -12.84 13.03
CA ILE A 181 -5.82 -11.79 13.01
C ILE A 181 -6.08 -11.32 11.58
N ALA A 182 -5.01 -11.10 10.82
CA ALA A 182 -5.14 -10.69 9.43
C ALA A 182 -5.79 -11.78 8.57
N MET A 183 -5.37 -13.03 8.73
CA MET A 183 -5.95 -14.17 8.03
C MET A 183 -7.44 -14.35 8.34
N ASP A 184 -7.82 -14.26 9.61
CA ASP A 184 -9.22 -14.39 10.03
C ASP A 184 -10.08 -13.28 9.39
N ALA A 185 -9.61 -12.03 9.40
CA ALA A 185 -10.34 -10.91 8.81
C ALA A 185 -10.52 -11.08 7.29
N PHE A 186 -9.48 -11.54 6.58
CA PHE A 186 -9.57 -11.76 5.13
C PHE A 186 -10.42 -13.00 4.80
N ASN A 187 -10.27 -14.12 5.50
CA ASN A 187 -11.03 -15.35 5.26
C ASN A 187 -12.53 -15.16 5.42
N LEU A 188 -13.00 -14.24 6.27
CA LEU A 188 -14.41 -13.90 6.42
C LEU A 188 -15.02 -13.26 5.16
N VAL A 189 -14.23 -12.52 4.39
CA VAL A 189 -14.71 -11.75 3.23
C VAL A 189 -14.28 -12.39 1.92
N MET A 190 -13.09 -12.99 1.90
CA MET A 190 -12.45 -13.60 0.75
C MET A 190 -12.16 -15.07 1.04
N PRO A 191 -13.15 -15.96 0.89
CA PRO A 191 -12.95 -17.41 1.09
C PRO A 191 -12.06 -18.04 0.02
N GLU A 192 -11.96 -17.40 -1.14
CA GLU A 192 -11.08 -17.81 -2.25
C GLU A 192 -9.68 -17.20 -2.12
N SER A 193 -8.78 -17.56 -3.02
CA SER A 193 -7.38 -17.08 -3.00
C SER A 193 -7.19 -15.60 -3.28
N ASN A 194 -8.18 -14.93 -3.86
CA ASN A 194 -8.17 -13.49 -4.19
C ASN A 194 -9.59 -12.97 -4.47
N GLN A 195 -9.70 -11.67 -4.72
CA GLN A 195 -10.94 -10.98 -5.08
C GLN A 195 -10.90 -10.35 -6.49
N LEU A 196 -10.03 -10.81 -7.38
CA LEU A 196 -9.85 -10.24 -8.72
C LEU A 196 -11.15 -10.14 -9.54
N HIS A 197 -12.14 -10.98 -9.25
CA HIS A 197 -13.45 -10.93 -9.88
C HIS A 197 -14.27 -9.69 -9.49
N ASN A 198 -13.93 -9.02 -8.39
CA ASN A 198 -14.60 -7.81 -7.92
C ASN A 198 -14.04 -6.57 -8.63
N LEU A 199 -14.46 -6.34 -9.86
CA LEU A 199 -13.96 -5.27 -10.72
C LEU A 199 -14.30 -3.85 -10.23
N ARG A 200 -15.15 -3.71 -9.22
CA ARG A 200 -15.55 -2.41 -8.67
C ARG A 200 -16.15 -1.45 -9.71
N ASP A 201 -16.96 -1.97 -10.64
CA ASP A 201 -17.51 -1.20 -11.76
C ASP A 201 -18.32 0.05 -11.36
N GLY A 202 -18.87 0.05 -10.16
CA GLY A 202 -19.58 1.21 -9.60
C GLY A 202 -18.66 2.31 -9.04
N VAL A 203 -17.34 2.12 -9.03
CA VAL A 203 -16.38 3.11 -8.54
C VAL A 203 -16.03 4.08 -9.68
N ASN A 204 -16.24 5.36 -9.43
CA ASN A 204 -15.81 6.44 -10.31
C ASN A 204 -15.04 7.47 -9.47
N VAL A 205 -13.73 7.45 -9.57
CA VAL A 205 -12.83 8.35 -8.84
C VAL A 205 -12.30 9.40 -9.80
N THR A 206 -12.53 10.66 -9.46
CA THR A 206 -12.06 11.82 -10.20
C THR A 206 -10.78 12.37 -9.62
N ARG A 207 -10.13 13.28 -10.33
CA ARG A 207 -9.00 14.07 -9.82
C ARG A 207 -9.37 14.79 -8.52
N ASP A 208 -10.54 15.40 -8.48
CA ASP A 208 -10.97 16.20 -7.32
C ASP A 208 -11.21 15.32 -6.09
N ASP A 209 -11.65 14.07 -6.28
CA ASP A 209 -11.76 13.09 -5.19
C ASP A 209 -10.39 12.72 -4.62
N LEU A 210 -9.37 12.57 -5.46
CA LEU A 210 -8.00 12.28 -5.03
C LEU A 210 -7.31 13.47 -4.33
N LEU A 211 -7.81 14.68 -4.54
CA LEU A 211 -7.28 15.91 -3.95
C LEU A 211 -8.19 16.50 -2.85
N SER A 212 -9.26 15.82 -2.48
CA SER A 212 -10.24 16.28 -1.49
C SER A 212 -9.65 16.25 -0.09
N VAL A 213 -9.43 17.43 0.49
CA VAL A 213 -8.92 17.60 1.85
C VAL A 213 -10.00 17.24 2.88
N PRO A 214 -9.75 16.33 3.84
CA PRO A 214 -10.71 16.03 4.89
C PRO A 214 -10.90 17.21 5.83
N SER A 215 -12.14 17.42 6.25
CA SER A 215 -12.45 18.33 7.35
C SER A 215 -12.00 17.74 8.68
N GLY A 216 -11.57 18.59 9.60
CA GLY A 216 -11.16 18.18 10.94
C GLY A 216 -10.55 19.35 11.71
N SER A 217 -10.05 19.07 12.91
CA SER A 217 -9.46 20.04 13.81
C SER A 217 -7.93 20.07 13.69
N ILE A 218 -7.35 21.23 14.01
CA ILE A 218 -5.92 21.41 14.19
C ILE A 218 -5.72 21.82 15.65
N THR A 219 -5.12 20.94 16.45
CA THR A 219 -4.99 21.13 17.88
C THR A 219 -3.53 21.27 18.32
N GLU A 220 -3.31 21.90 19.48
CA GLU A 220 -1.98 21.93 20.11
C GLU A 220 -1.45 20.52 20.37
N SER A 221 -2.31 19.58 20.78
CA SER A 221 -1.95 18.17 20.99
C SER A 221 -1.46 17.49 19.69
N GLY A 222 -2.10 17.77 18.57
CA GLY A 222 -1.69 17.29 17.25
C GLY A 222 -0.32 17.83 16.85
N ILE A 223 -0.09 19.13 17.02
CA ILE A 223 1.22 19.76 16.74
C ILE A 223 2.31 19.18 17.64
N ARG A 224 2.08 19.05 18.95
CA ARG A 224 3.03 18.45 19.89
C ARG A 224 3.35 16.99 19.54
N THR A 225 2.36 16.24 19.07
CA THR A 225 2.55 14.87 18.62
C THR A 225 3.47 14.80 17.39
N ASN A 226 3.26 15.67 16.41
CA ASN A 226 4.11 15.74 15.22
C ASN A 226 5.56 16.12 15.56
N ILE A 227 5.75 17.12 16.42
CA ILE A 227 7.08 17.55 16.88
C ILE A 227 7.78 16.40 17.61
N ARG A 228 7.10 15.73 18.55
CA ARG A 228 7.66 14.61 19.30
C ARG A 228 8.10 13.47 18.39
N ILE A 229 7.27 13.09 17.43
CA ILE A 229 7.62 12.04 16.47
C ILE A 229 8.81 12.45 15.62
N GLY A 230 8.84 13.70 15.12
CA GLY A 230 9.95 14.19 14.32
C GLY A 230 11.30 14.27 15.06
N ILE A 231 11.27 14.42 16.40
CA ILE A 231 12.49 14.41 17.23
C ILE A 231 12.94 12.96 17.55
N GLN A 232 11.97 12.05 17.74
CA GLN A 232 12.26 10.68 18.16
C GLN A 232 12.62 9.75 16.99
N TYR A 233 12.22 10.09 15.78
CA TYR A 233 12.47 9.29 14.59
C TYR A 233 13.81 9.65 13.95
#